data_1ead15f89b69845ad8edca715cd3d7db
#
_entry.id   1ead15f89b69845ad8edca715cd3d7db
#
_cell.length_a   1.000
_cell.length_b   1.000
_cell.length_c   1.000
_cell.angle_alpha   90.00
_cell.angle_beta   90.00
_cell.angle_gamma   90.00
#
_symmetry.space_group_name_H-M   'P 1'
#
loop_
_entity.id
_entity.type
_entity.pdbx_description
1 polymer ?
#
loop_
_entity_poly.entity_id
_entity_poly.type
_entity_poly.pdbx_seq_one_letter_code
_entity_poly.pdbx_strand_id
1 'polypeptide(L)'
;RCLVGSEMCIETVPYGVEDFTGKLPLSERIDLLYHADFFIGLSSGLSWVANGVGIPVVLISGFTLPFNEFATPYRVINYHVCNGCWNDTQVVFDHKDFEWCPRLKGTDRQFECSRYITPEAVNKVIDKLMADYQLDPLAPKQPAPDKAGSAEAESIASAAINKTTAAKTTGKAKKARIRK
;
A
#
# COMPACT_ATOMS: atom_id res chain seq x y z
N ARG A 1 6.50 -13.30 -6.73
CA ARG A 1 5.20 -13.83 -6.29
C ARG A 1 4.18 -12.71 -6.32
N CYS A 2 3.11 -12.92 -7.08
CA CYS A 2 1.97 -12.01 -7.04
C CYS A 2 1.06 -12.44 -5.89
N LEU A 3 0.87 -11.56 -4.91
CA LEU A 3 -0.02 -11.79 -3.78
C LEU A 3 -1.33 -11.06 -4.04
N VAL A 4 -2.44 -11.78 -4.04
CA VAL A 4 -3.78 -11.19 -4.07
C VAL A 4 -4.42 -11.38 -2.71
N GLY A 5 -4.82 -10.30 -2.06
CA GLY A 5 -5.35 -10.36 -0.71
C GLY A 5 -6.34 -9.27 -0.37
N SER A 6 -7.60 -9.48 -0.71
CA SER A 6 -8.72 -8.89 0.02
C SER A 6 -9.91 -9.83 0.00
N GLU A 7 -10.67 -9.89 1.08
CA GLU A 7 -11.79 -10.82 1.26
C GLU A 7 -12.97 -10.57 0.31
N MET A 8 -12.97 -9.50 -0.46
CA MET A 8 -14.09 -9.10 -1.32
C MET A 8 -14.02 -9.61 -2.77
N CYS A 9 -12.94 -10.30 -3.16
CA CYS A 9 -12.73 -10.74 -4.55
C CYS A 9 -12.27 -12.20 -4.65
N ILE A 10 -12.85 -13.08 -3.86
CA ILE A 10 -12.53 -14.53 -3.87
C ILE A 10 -12.81 -15.17 -5.26
N GLU A 11 -13.66 -14.54 -6.06
CA GLU A 11 -14.12 -15.10 -7.34
C GLU A 11 -13.19 -14.83 -8.53
N THR A 12 -12.12 -14.06 -8.35
CA THR A 12 -11.28 -13.58 -9.47
C THR A 12 -9.78 -13.65 -9.21
N VAL A 13 -9.30 -14.75 -8.59
CA VAL A 13 -7.85 -14.98 -8.54
C VAL A 13 -7.34 -15.23 -9.96
N PRO A 14 -6.42 -14.41 -10.49
CA PRO A 14 -5.90 -14.58 -11.84
C PRO A 14 -5.20 -15.95 -12.00
N TYR A 15 -5.30 -16.52 -13.20
CA TYR A 15 -4.62 -17.78 -13.50
C TYR A 15 -3.09 -17.67 -13.28
N GLY A 16 -2.51 -18.66 -12.63
CA GLY A 16 -1.06 -18.76 -12.42
C GLY A 16 -0.51 -17.94 -11.23
N VAL A 17 -1.38 -17.43 -10.36
CA VAL A 17 -0.96 -16.80 -9.10
C VAL A 17 -1.25 -17.69 -7.90
N GLU A 18 -0.47 -17.53 -6.83
CA GLU A 18 -0.78 -18.18 -5.55
C GLU A 18 -1.81 -17.34 -4.79
N ASP A 19 -2.85 -18.00 -4.29
CA ASP A 19 -3.91 -17.37 -3.49
C ASP A 19 -3.52 -17.33 -2.01
N PHE A 20 -3.35 -16.12 -1.48
CA PHE A 20 -3.13 -15.84 -0.06
C PHE A 20 -4.29 -15.03 0.54
N THR A 21 -5.47 -15.08 -0.07
CA THR A 21 -6.68 -14.53 0.53
C THR A 21 -7.11 -15.38 1.74
N GLY A 22 -8.03 -14.88 2.53
CA GLY A 22 -8.53 -15.59 3.69
C GLY A 22 -7.97 -15.09 5.03
N LYS A 23 -8.24 -15.83 6.09
CA LYS A 23 -7.94 -15.44 7.48
C LYS A 23 -6.52 -15.80 7.88
N LEU A 24 -5.53 -15.11 7.33
CA LEU A 24 -4.15 -15.24 7.79
C LEU A 24 -3.87 -14.23 8.93
N PRO A 25 -3.12 -14.62 9.97
CA PRO A 25 -2.59 -13.72 10.97
C PRO A 25 -1.77 -12.60 10.32
N LEU A 26 -1.77 -11.40 10.93
CA LEU A 26 -1.02 -10.27 10.39
C LEU A 26 0.49 -10.55 10.32
N SER A 27 1.03 -11.31 11.27
CA SER A 27 2.44 -11.74 11.26
C SER A 27 2.80 -12.56 10.01
N GLU A 28 1.96 -13.50 9.63
CA GLU A 28 2.18 -14.29 8.42
C GLU A 28 2.08 -13.44 7.15
N ARG A 29 1.17 -12.44 7.13
CA ARG A 29 1.09 -11.48 6.01
C ARG A 29 2.33 -10.61 5.92
N ILE A 30 2.89 -10.20 7.05
CA ILE A 30 4.15 -9.45 7.12
C ILE A 30 5.29 -10.28 6.55
N ASP A 31 5.40 -11.54 6.95
CA ASP A 31 6.41 -12.47 6.43
C ASP A 31 6.29 -12.65 4.91
N LEU A 32 5.08 -12.86 4.41
CA LEU A 32 4.83 -12.97 2.97
C LEU A 32 5.25 -11.71 2.21
N LEU A 33 4.90 -10.53 2.74
CA LEU A 33 5.25 -9.25 2.15
C LEU A 33 6.76 -9.00 2.18
N TYR A 34 7.44 -9.38 3.26
CA TYR A 34 8.89 -9.23 3.38
C TYR A 34 9.66 -9.93 2.26
N HIS A 35 9.11 -11.03 1.73
CA HIS A 35 9.71 -11.79 0.62
C HIS A 35 9.15 -11.43 -0.77
N ALA A 36 8.32 -10.40 -0.85
CA ALA A 36 7.82 -9.90 -2.13
C ALA A 36 8.79 -8.89 -2.74
N ASP A 37 8.93 -8.91 -4.06
CA ASP A 37 9.75 -7.95 -4.80
C ASP A 37 9.14 -6.55 -4.76
N PHE A 38 7.81 -6.47 -4.82
CA PHE A 38 7.03 -5.24 -4.68
C PHE A 38 5.57 -5.58 -4.38
N PHE A 39 4.80 -4.57 -4.00
CA PHE A 39 3.37 -4.67 -3.75
C PHE A 39 2.59 -3.73 -4.67
N ILE A 40 1.43 -4.18 -5.15
CA ILE A 40 0.48 -3.34 -5.89
C ILE A 40 -0.83 -3.33 -5.12
N GLY A 41 -1.36 -2.16 -4.85
CA GLY A 41 -2.64 -2.07 -4.15
C GLY A 41 -3.23 -0.68 -4.06
N LEU A 42 -4.44 -0.63 -3.52
CA LEU A 42 -5.11 0.61 -3.17
C LEU A 42 -4.53 1.17 -1.86
N SER A 43 -4.88 2.40 -1.50
CA SER A 43 -4.57 3.00 -0.20
C SER A 43 -5.36 2.30 0.92
N SER A 44 -4.91 1.13 1.31
CA SER A 44 -5.52 0.25 2.31
C SER A 44 -4.51 -0.20 3.34
N GLY A 45 -4.96 -0.85 4.42
CA GLY A 45 -4.09 -1.33 5.49
C GLY A 45 -2.92 -2.17 5.00
N LEU A 46 -3.13 -3.05 4.01
CA LEU A 46 -2.08 -3.92 3.49
C LEU A 46 -0.98 -3.14 2.74
N SER A 47 -1.33 -2.08 2.02
CA SER A 47 -0.35 -1.18 1.37
C SER A 47 0.52 -0.46 2.41
N TRP A 48 -0.08 -0.07 3.54
CA TRP A 48 0.66 0.53 4.66
C TRP A 48 1.61 -0.47 5.32
N VAL A 49 1.19 -1.72 5.47
CA VAL A 49 2.05 -2.79 5.98
C VAL A 49 3.20 -3.04 5.03
N ALA A 50 2.95 -3.16 3.72
CA ALA A 50 3.97 -3.35 2.69
C ALA A 50 5.01 -2.21 2.71
N ASN A 51 4.55 -0.97 2.78
CA ASN A 51 5.44 0.19 2.93
C ASN A 51 6.23 0.15 4.26
N GLY A 52 5.60 -0.28 5.35
CA GLY A 52 6.23 -0.41 6.67
C GLY A 52 7.30 -1.50 6.72
N VAL A 53 7.14 -2.57 5.96
CA VAL A 53 8.13 -3.65 5.77
C VAL A 53 9.30 -3.20 4.89
N GLY A 54 9.13 -2.13 4.13
CA GLY A 54 10.18 -1.52 3.31
C GLY A 54 10.23 -2.00 1.87
N ILE A 55 9.23 -2.75 1.40
CA ILE A 55 9.15 -3.14 -0.02
C ILE A 55 8.54 -2.01 -0.86
N PRO A 56 8.92 -1.89 -2.14
CA PRO A 56 8.35 -0.90 -3.03
C PRO A 56 6.85 -1.11 -3.22
N VAL A 57 6.07 -0.02 -3.25
CA VAL A 57 4.62 -0.10 -3.41
C VAL A 57 4.16 0.72 -4.61
N VAL A 58 3.54 0.04 -5.57
CA VAL A 58 2.72 0.67 -6.61
C VAL A 58 1.36 0.97 -6.00
N LEU A 59 1.11 2.25 -5.72
CA LEU A 59 -0.08 2.70 -5.01
C LEU A 59 -1.11 3.27 -6.00
N ILE A 60 -2.25 2.61 -6.09
CA ILE A 60 -3.38 3.08 -6.88
C ILE A 60 -4.23 4.00 -6.01
N SER A 61 -4.25 5.28 -6.34
CA SER A 61 -4.91 6.34 -5.59
C SER A 61 -6.07 6.94 -6.37
N GLY A 62 -6.91 7.73 -5.69
CA GLY A 62 -8.04 8.44 -6.29
C GLY A 62 -9.16 8.66 -5.29
N PHE A 63 -9.56 7.66 -4.55
CA PHE A 63 -10.44 7.79 -3.41
C PHE A 63 -9.76 8.57 -2.26
N THR A 64 -8.50 8.29 -2.00
CA THR A 64 -7.57 9.03 -1.16
C THR A 64 -6.64 9.90 -2.01
N LEU A 65 -6.03 10.91 -1.41
CA LEU A 65 -5.07 11.81 -2.05
C LEU A 65 -3.68 11.66 -1.44
N PRO A 66 -2.62 12.05 -2.16
CA PRO A 66 -1.22 11.84 -1.72
C PRO A 66 -0.87 12.37 -0.34
N PHE A 67 -1.55 13.43 0.14
CA PHE A 67 -1.28 13.99 1.47
C PHE A 67 -1.80 13.11 2.63
N ASN A 68 -2.66 12.13 2.35
CA ASN A 68 -3.18 11.15 3.30
C ASN A 68 -2.51 9.80 3.21
N GLU A 69 -1.57 9.66 2.30
CA GLU A 69 -0.91 8.41 1.97
C GLU A 69 0.58 8.50 2.27
N PHE A 70 1.25 7.37 2.39
CA PHE A 70 2.70 7.36 2.47
C PHE A 70 3.33 7.85 1.15
N ALA A 71 4.54 8.38 1.23
CA ALA A 71 5.29 8.80 0.05
C ALA A 71 5.74 7.58 -0.76
N THR A 72 5.41 7.59 -2.05
CA THR A 72 5.92 6.60 -3.01
C THR A 72 6.10 7.27 -4.38
N PRO A 73 7.21 6.98 -5.10
CA PRO A 73 7.40 7.45 -6.46
C PRO A 73 6.57 6.64 -7.49
N TYR A 74 5.92 5.57 -7.04
CA TYR A 74 5.16 4.62 -7.87
C TYR A 74 3.65 4.76 -7.65
N ARG A 75 3.14 6.00 -7.72
CA ARG A 75 1.71 6.28 -7.57
C ARG A 75 1.02 6.36 -8.92
N VAL A 76 -0.15 5.71 -9.00
CA VAL A 76 -1.06 5.82 -10.14
C VAL A 76 -2.31 6.56 -9.68
N ILE A 77 -2.56 7.72 -10.26
CA ILE A 77 -3.75 8.53 -9.99
C ILE A 77 -4.16 9.30 -11.24
N ASN A 78 -5.45 9.39 -11.50
CA ASN A 78 -5.98 10.20 -12.58
C ASN A 78 -6.56 11.50 -12.00
N TYR A 79 -5.85 12.62 -12.14
CA TYR A 79 -6.30 13.93 -11.65
C TYR A 79 -7.35 14.61 -12.53
N HIS A 80 -7.68 14.05 -13.70
CA HIS A 80 -8.66 14.64 -14.64
C HIS A 80 -10.11 14.22 -14.33
N VAL A 81 -10.31 13.42 -13.29
CA VAL A 81 -11.62 12.92 -12.86
C VAL A 81 -11.88 13.28 -11.39
N CYS A 82 -13.05 12.94 -10.87
CA CYS A 82 -13.38 13.16 -9.47
C CYS A 82 -12.44 12.37 -8.55
N ASN A 83 -11.90 13.03 -7.52
CA ASN A 83 -10.95 12.44 -6.58
C ASN A 83 -11.19 12.93 -5.16
N GLY A 84 -10.57 12.25 -4.18
CA GLY A 84 -10.34 12.74 -2.81
C GLY A 84 -11.56 12.77 -1.90
N CYS A 85 -12.52 11.87 -2.08
CA CYS A 85 -13.71 11.84 -1.21
C CYS A 85 -13.38 11.46 0.24
N TRP A 86 -12.34 10.66 0.47
CA TRP A 86 -12.00 10.15 1.80
C TRP A 86 -11.77 11.28 2.83
N ASN A 87 -11.14 12.36 2.41
CA ASN A 87 -10.79 13.46 3.30
C ASN A 87 -11.52 14.77 2.95
N ASP A 88 -12.65 14.67 2.27
CA ASP A 88 -13.51 15.79 2.03
C ASP A 88 -14.32 16.11 3.30
N THR A 89 -14.03 17.25 3.91
CA THR A 89 -14.71 17.70 5.14
C THR A 89 -16.20 18.00 4.94
N GLN A 90 -16.64 18.11 3.68
CA GLN A 90 -18.04 18.35 3.34
C GLN A 90 -18.83 17.06 3.18
N VAL A 91 -18.16 15.92 3.24
CA VAL A 91 -18.78 14.60 3.01
C VAL A 91 -18.52 13.70 4.19
N VAL A 92 -19.60 13.17 4.78
CA VAL A 92 -19.51 12.20 5.89
C VAL A 92 -19.31 10.82 5.30
N PHE A 93 -18.24 10.13 5.71
CA PHE A 93 -17.97 8.77 5.28
C PHE A 93 -18.97 7.80 5.93
N ASP A 94 -19.65 6.99 5.11
CA ASP A 94 -20.52 5.93 5.56
C ASP A 94 -19.82 4.56 5.49
N HIS A 95 -19.43 4.04 6.65
CA HIS A 95 -18.80 2.72 6.78
C HIS A 95 -19.71 1.54 6.40
N LYS A 96 -21.01 1.75 6.24
CA LYS A 96 -21.97 0.69 5.91
C LYS A 96 -22.28 0.65 4.42
N ASP A 97 -21.88 1.67 3.68
CA ASP A 97 -22.11 1.75 2.24
C ASP A 97 -20.87 1.32 1.48
N PHE A 98 -20.84 0.07 1.03
CA PHE A 98 -19.73 -0.47 0.20
C PHE A 98 -19.61 0.22 -1.17
N GLU A 99 -20.69 0.81 -1.65
CA GLU A 99 -20.73 1.59 -2.89
C GLU A 99 -20.62 3.09 -2.63
N TRP A 100 -20.01 3.48 -1.53
CA TRP A 100 -19.91 4.86 -1.15
C TRP A 100 -19.14 5.70 -2.17
N CYS A 101 -19.88 6.48 -2.93
CA CYS A 101 -19.39 7.44 -3.89
C CYS A 101 -20.20 8.74 -3.72
N PRO A 102 -19.93 9.53 -2.68
CA PRO A 102 -20.84 10.57 -2.19
C PRO A 102 -21.20 11.64 -3.20
N ARG A 103 -20.31 11.90 -4.17
CA ARG A 103 -20.51 12.93 -5.19
C ARG A 103 -21.22 12.43 -6.44
N LEU A 104 -21.02 11.14 -6.79
CA LEU A 104 -21.41 10.61 -8.10
C LEU A 104 -22.21 9.29 -8.03
N LYS A 105 -22.61 8.85 -6.81
CA LYS A 105 -23.39 7.63 -6.62
C LYS A 105 -24.66 7.65 -7.47
N GLY A 106 -24.91 6.54 -8.17
CA GLY A 106 -26.09 6.39 -9.01
C GLY A 106 -26.00 7.10 -10.37
N THR A 107 -24.86 7.66 -10.73
CA THR A 107 -24.59 8.22 -12.06
C THR A 107 -23.69 7.30 -12.89
N ASP A 108 -23.60 7.53 -14.18
CA ASP A 108 -22.66 6.86 -15.09
C ASP A 108 -21.19 7.13 -14.74
N ARG A 109 -20.93 8.18 -13.96
CA ARG A 109 -19.62 8.60 -13.47
C ARG A 109 -19.25 8.02 -12.10
N GLN A 110 -20.07 7.16 -11.53
CA GLN A 110 -19.79 6.55 -10.22
C GLN A 110 -18.45 5.82 -10.25
N PHE A 111 -17.60 6.04 -9.23
CA PHE A 111 -16.26 5.49 -9.11
C PHE A 111 -15.30 5.85 -10.26
N GLU A 112 -15.50 6.97 -10.93
CA GLU A 112 -14.58 7.37 -12.02
C GLU A 112 -13.14 7.52 -11.57
N CYS A 113 -12.88 7.84 -10.28
CA CYS A 113 -11.53 7.89 -9.70
C CYS A 113 -10.76 6.56 -9.79
N SER A 114 -11.47 5.43 -9.85
CA SER A 114 -10.89 4.10 -10.04
C SER A 114 -11.10 3.58 -11.46
N ARG A 115 -12.30 3.76 -12.03
CA ARG A 115 -12.67 3.24 -13.35
C ARG A 115 -11.84 3.82 -14.50
N TYR A 116 -11.33 5.03 -14.36
CA TYR A 116 -10.48 5.68 -15.37
C TYR A 116 -8.98 5.54 -15.08
N ILE A 117 -8.59 4.64 -14.17
CA ILE A 117 -7.22 4.15 -14.09
C ILE A 117 -7.11 2.93 -14.99
N THR A 118 -6.36 3.07 -16.09
CA THR A 118 -6.24 2.00 -17.07
C THR A 118 -5.12 1.04 -16.73
N PRO A 119 -5.16 -0.23 -17.17
CA PRO A 119 -4.08 -1.18 -17.00
C PRO A 119 -2.74 -0.65 -17.55
N GLU A 120 -2.76 0.08 -18.66
CA GLU A 120 -1.56 0.67 -19.26
C GLU A 120 -0.90 1.71 -18.34
N ALA A 121 -1.71 2.51 -17.64
CA ALA A 121 -1.19 3.49 -16.67
C ALA A 121 -0.52 2.78 -15.49
N VAL A 122 -1.09 1.67 -15.02
CA VAL A 122 -0.51 0.85 -13.95
C VAL A 122 0.76 0.17 -14.44
N ASN A 123 0.74 -0.47 -15.60
CA ASN A 123 1.89 -1.16 -16.18
C ASN A 123 3.08 -0.22 -16.39
N LYS A 124 2.84 1.00 -16.88
CA LYS A 124 3.89 2.01 -17.02
C LYS A 124 4.61 2.33 -15.69
N VAL A 125 3.88 2.32 -14.58
CA VAL A 125 4.48 2.55 -13.26
C VAL A 125 5.20 1.31 -12.75
N ILE A 126 4.69 0.10 -13.05
CA ILE A 126 5.36 -1.16 -12.77
C ILE A 126 6.69 -1.23 -13.54
N ASP A 127 6.68 -0.94 -14.84
CA ASP A 127 7.89 -0.95 -15.67
C ASP A 127 8.96 0.00 -15.11
N LYS A 128 8.53 1.19 -14.67
CA LYS A 128 9.42 2.13 -14.00
C LYS A 128 10.01 1.55 -12.71
N LEU A 129 9.18 0.94 -11.85
CA LEU A 129 9.63 0.31 -10.62
C LEU A 129 10.63 -0.81 -10.91
N MET A 130 10.30 -1.68 -11.86
CA MET A 130 11.16 -2.80 -12.25
C MET A 130 12.51 -2.32 -12.76
N ALA A 131 12.55 -1.24 -13.55
CA ALA A 131 13.78 -0.63 -14.00
C ALA A 131 14.58 -0.02 -12.85
N ASP A 132 13.94 0.71 -11.94
CA ASP A 132 14.58 1.36 -10.80
C ASP A 132 15.22 0.34 -9.83
N TYR A 133 14.58 -0.82 -9.65
CA TYR A 133 15.05 -1.91 -8.79
C TYR A 133 15.79 -3.03 -9.54
N GLN A 134 15.98 -2.91 -10.85
CA GLN A 134 16.64 -3.90 -11.71
C GLN A 134 16.03 -5.30 -11.60
N LEU A 135 14.70 -5.36 -11.47
CA LEU A 135 13.96 -6.61 -11.38
C LEU A 135 13.81 -7.25 -12.77
N ASP A 136 14.20 -8.52 -12.88
CA ASP A 136 14.01 -9.30 -14.10
C ASP A 136 12.79 -10.23 -13.93
N PRO A 137 11.70 -10.05 -14.69
CA PRO A 137 10.52 -10.90 -14.62
C PRO A 137 10.78 -12.34 -15.02
N LEU A 138 11.87 -12.59 -15.77
CA LEU A 138 12.26 -13.92 -16.25
C LEU A 138 13.36 -14.55 -15.37
N ALA A 139 13.90 -13.84 -14.40
CA ALA A 139 14.89 -14.39 -13.49
C ALA A 139 14.33 -15.61 -12.74
N PRO A 140 15.09 -16.70 -12.61
CA PRO A 140 14.66 -17.85 -11.82
C PRO A 140 14.43 -17.41 -10.38
N LYS A 141 13.20 -17.66 -9.89
CA LYS A 141 12.82 -17.29 -8.52
C LYS A 141 13.72 -18.03 -7.54
N GLN A 142 14.41 -17.28 -6.70
CA GLN A 142 15.12 -17.89 -5.57
C GLN A 142 14.08 -18.57 -4.64
N PRO A 143 14.36 -19.78 -4.14
CA PRO A 143 13.51 -20.37 -3.13
C PRO A 143 13.39 -19.42 -1.94
N ALA A 144 12.20 -19.34 -1.35
CA ALA A 144 12.02 -18.57 -0.13
C ALA A 144 13.04 -19.06 0.91
N PRO A 145 13.77 -18.19 1.61
CA PRO A 145 14.67 -18.62 2.66
C PRO A 145 13.89 -19.44 3.69
N ASP A 146 14.49 -20.53 4.09
CA ASP A 146 13.95 -21.37 5.15
C ASP A 146 13.69 -20.51 6.39
N LYS A 147 12.67 -20.86 7.18
CA LYS A 147 12.09 -20.12 8.33
C LYS A 147 13.05 -19.57 9.41
N ALA A 148 14.35 -19.55 9.15
CA ALA A 148 15.38 -19.02 10.05
C ALA A 148 15.44 -17.46 10.11
N GLY A 149 14.73 -16.76 9.22
CA GLY A 149 14.80 -15.29 9.12
C GLY A 149 13.89 -14.50 10.07
N SER A 150 13.08 -15.16 10.91
CA SER A 150 12.18 -14.45 11.85
C SER A 150 12.94 -13.59 12.88
N ALA A 151 14.16 -13.98 13.25
CA ALA A 151 14.99 -13.23 14.20
C ALA A 151 15.55 -11.91 13.62
N GLU A 152 15.85 -11.86 12.32
CA GLU A 152 16.32 -10.62 11.68
C GLU A 152 15.19 -9.61 11.46
N ALA A 153 13.99 -10.07 11.11
CA ALA A 153 12.83 -9.21 10.95
C ALA A 153 12.44 -8.54 12.28
N GLU A 154 12.51 -9.25 13.41
CA GLU A 154 12.28 -8.69 14.73
C GLU A 154 13.36 -7.67 15.12
N SER A 155 14.62 -7.89 14.73
CA SER A 155 15.70 -6.94 14.99
C SER A 155 15.56 -5.63 14.22
N ILE A 156 15.12 -5.71 12.96
CA ILE A 156 14.87 -4.54 12.10
C ILE A 156 13.65 -3.76 12.59
N ALA A 157 12.58 -4.45 12.96
CA ALA A 157 11.37 -3.83 13.51
C ALA A 157 11.66 -3.12 14.84
N SER A 158 12.44 -3.73 15.74
CA SER A 158 12.83 -3.13 17.00
C SER A 158 13.80 -1.94 16.82
N ALA A 159 14.71 -1.99 15.85
CA ALA A 159 15.59 -0.88 15.51
C ALA A 159 14.85 0.33 14.93
N ALA A 160 13.81 0.10 14.11
CA ALA A 160 12.96 1.14 13.58
C ALA A 160 12.12 1.83 14.66
N ILE A 161 11.57 1.06 15.61
CA ILE A 161 10.81 1.59 16.75
C ILE A 161 11.72 2.44 17.66
N ASN A 162 12.94 2.00 17.92
CA ASN A 162 13.90 2.74 18.74
C ASN A 162 14.36 4.05 18.10
N LYS A 163 14.54 4.11 16.79
CA LYS A 163 14.84 5.37 16.06
C LYS A 163 13.71 6.38 16.17
N THR A 164 12.46 5.93 16.09
CA THR A 164 11.29 6.80 16.18
C THR A 164 11.08 7.35 17.59
N THR A 165 11.42 6.56 18.63
CA THR A 165 11.32 6.96 20.02
C THR A 165 12.43 7.97 20.39
N ALA A 166 13.65 7.77 19.90
CA ALA A 166 14.77 8.69 20.11
C ALA A 166 14.53 10.07 19.47
N ALA A 167 13.91 10.12 18.28
CA ALA A 167 13.56 11.38 17.63
C ALA A 167 12.48 12.18 18.38
N LYS A 168 11.54 11.52 19.07
CA LYS A 168 10.52 12.18 19.91
C LYS A 168 11.07 12.75 21.21
N THR A 169 12.08 12.15 21.80
CA THR A 169 12.70 12.64 23.04
C THR A 169 13.58 13.87 22.80
N THR A 170 14.31 13.93 21.70
CA THR A 170 15.12 15.12 21.35
C THR A 170 14.29 16.33 20.93
N GLY A 171 13.11 16.13 20.36
CA GLY A 171 12.16 17.21 20.02
C GLY A 171 11.53 17.88 21.22
N LYS A 172 11.31 17.17 22.33
CA LYS A 172 10.78 17.76 23.57
C LYS A 172 11.79 18.61 24.34
N ALA A 173 13.06 18.28 24.29
CA ALA A 173 14.13 19.04 24.97
C ALA A 173 14.40 20.41 24.32
N LYS A 174 14.18 20.54 22.99
CA LYS A 174 14.35 21.83 22.29
C LYS A 174 13.23 22.83 22.53
N LYS A 175 12.00 22.38 22.80
CA LYS A 175 10.86 23.29 23.09
C LYS A 175 10.88 23.91 24.49
N ALA A 176 11.61 23.32 25.43
CA ALA A 176 11.72 23.87 26.80
C ALA A 176 12.74 25.00 26.94
N ARG A 177 13.61 25.23 25.94
CA ARG A 177 14.70 26.23 26.00
C ARG A 177 14.37 27.59 25.35
N ILE A 178 13.16 27.76 24.79
CA ILE A 178 12.73 29.00 24.08
C ILE A 178 11.73 29.82 24.92
N ARG A 179 11.45 29.44 26.16
CA ARG A 179 10.63 30.25 27.09
C ARG A 179 11.42 30.58 28.36
N LYS A 180 12.35 31.51 28.25
CA LYS A 180 12.82 32.40 29.31
C LYS A 180 13.25 33.73 28.70
#